data_889654676975e43ddd1a9ece8cc1ee52
#
_entry.id   889654676975e43ddd1a9ece8cc1ee52
#
_cell.length_a   1.000
_cell.length_b   1.000
_cell.length_c   1.000
_cell.angle_alpha   90.00
_cell.angle_beta   90.00
_cell.angle_gamma   90.00
#
_symmetry.space_group_name_H-M   'P 1'
#
loop_
_entity.id
_entity.type
_entity.pdbx_description
1 polymer ?
#
loop_
_entity_poly.entity_id
_entity_poly.type
_entity_poly.pdbx_seq_one_letter_code
_entity_poly.pdbx_strand_id
1 'polypeptide(L)' 'MKYQVTFFDKETKYKPVACIIEAESRTEIAKGKWKDAMKKVCIKRGWKPSEMVKMGYTTWKCRRAE' A
#
# COMPACT_ATOMS: atom_id res chain seq x y z
N MET A 1 -7.40 8.17 -12.48
CA MET A 1 -5.99 8.55 -12.29
C MET A 1 -5.25 7.42 -11.61
N LYS A 2 -3.99 7.25 -11.95
CA LYS A 2 -3.15 6.23 -11.32
C LYS A 2 -2.36 6.82 -10.17
N TYR A 3 -2.31 6.09 -9.09
CA TYR A 3 -1.55 6.47 -7.89
C TYR A 3 -0.63 5.32 -7.49
N GLN A 4 0.56 5.68 -7.07
CA GLN A 4 1.48 4.73 -6.45
C GLN A 4 1.28 4.81 -4.95
N VAL A 5 0.89 3.69 -4.34
CA VAL A 5 0.75 3.58 -2.88
C VAL A 5 1.94 2.80 -2.37
N THR A 6 2.69 3.39 -1.46
CA THR A 6 3.88 2.78 -0.88
C THR A 6 3.64 2.52 0.61
N PHE A 7 3.87 1.30 1.04
CA PHE A 7 3.75 0.90 2.44
C PHE A 7 5.12 0.84 3.08
N PHE A 8 5.21 1.33 4.31
CA PHE A 8 6.45 1.40 5.08
C PHE A 8 6.33 0.64 6.39
N ASP A 9 7.44 0.03 6.77
CA ASP A 9 7.64 -0.46 8.13
C ASP A 9 8.23 0.70 8.94
N LYS A 10 7.59 1.08 10.03
CA LYS A 10 8.05 2.17 10.90
C LYS A 10 9.45 1.93 11.46
N GLU A 11 9.80 0.67 11.70
CA GLU A 11 11.10 0.32 12.27
C GLU A 11 12.18 0.14 11.20
N THR A 12 11.80 0.31 9.93
CA THR A 12 12.71 0.19 8.78
C THR A 12 13.43 -1.16 8.66
N LYS A 13 12.87 -2.21 9.27
CA LYS A 13 13.42 -3.58 9.17
C LYS A 13 13.25 -4.15 7.77
N TYR A 14 12.19 -3.76 7.09
CA TYR A 14 11.84 -4.25 5.76
C TYR A 14 11.82 -3.10 4.77
N LYS A 15 12.19 -3.39 3.53
CA LYS A 15 12.16 -2.40 2.46
C LYS A 15 10.73 -1.99 2.14
N PRO A 16 10.49 -0.72 1.77
CA PRO A 16 9.17 -0.28 1.34
C PRO A 16 8.65 -1.12 0.17
N VAL A 17 7.35 -1.34 0.15
CA VAL A 17 6.68 -2.04 -0.96
C VAL A 17 5.62 -1.14 -1.55
N ALA A 18 5.45 -1.19 -2.86
CA ALA A 18 4.55 -0.29 -3.55
C ALA A 18 3.73 -0.99 -4.62
N CYS A 19 2.59 -0.42 -4.95
CA CYS A 19 1.80 -0.85 -6.09
C CYS A 19 1.08 0.35 -6.72
N ILE A 20 0.59 0.15 -7.94
CA ILE A 20 -0.18 1.16 -8.66
C ILE A 20 -1.66 0.78 -8.60
N ILE A 21 -2.50 1.76 -8.26
CA ILE A 21 -3.96 1.57 -8.23
C ILE A 21 -4.65 2.72 -8.95
N GLU A 22 -5.89 2.47 -9.39
CA GLU A 22 -6.77 3.51 -9.92
C GLU A 22 -7.56 4.13 -8.79
N ALA A 23 -7.61 5.46 -8.75
CA ALA A 23 -8.43 6.22 -7.82
C ALA A 23 -8.72 7.60 -8.40
N GLU A 24 -9.78 8.23 -7.94
CA GLU A 24 -10.13 9.58 -8.41
C GLU A 24 -9.32 10.65 -7.70
N SER A 25 -8.93 10.39 -6.45
CA SER A 25 -8.20 11.37 -5.64
C SER A 25 -7.48 10.68 -4.49
N ARG A 26 -6.58 11.42 -3.85
CA ARG A 26 -5.92 10.96 -2.63
C ARG A 26 -6.90 10.74 -1.50
N THR A 27 -7.96 11.53 -1.45
CA THR A 27 -9.01 11.38 -0.44
C THR A 27 -9.68 10.01 -0.55
N GLU A 28 -9.95 9.55 -1.77
CA GLU A 28 -10.53 8.24 -2.01
C GLU A 28 -9.61 7.14 -1.50
N ILE A 29 -8.30 7.29 -1.71
CA ILE A 29 -7.31 6.32 -1.21
C ILE A 29 -7.34 6.30 0.32
N ALA A 30 -7.34 7.46 0.97
CA ALA A 30 -7.39 7.55 2.43
C ALA A 30 -8.67 6.97 3.01
N LYS A 31 -9.78 7.05 2.29
CA LYS A 31 -11.07 6.52 2.76
C LYS A 31 -11.14 4.99 2.72
N GLY A 32 -10.39 4.34 1.84
CA GLY A 32 -10.47 2.88 1.78
C GLY A 32 -9.71 2.22 0.65
N LYS A 33 -9.36 2.93 -0.40
CA LYS A 33 -8.63 2.36 -1.54
C LYS A 33 -7.25 1.83 -1.16
N TRP A 34 -6.65 2.35 -0.09
CA TRP A 34 -5.37 1.83 0.39
C TRP A 34 -5.45 0.35 0.77
N LYS A 35 -6.64 -0.13 1.15
CA LYS A 35 -6.84 -1.55 1.44
C LYS A 35 -6.73 -2.40 0.18
N ASP A 36 -7.23 -1.89 -0.95
CA ASP A 36 -7.10 -2.57 -2.24
C ASP A 36 -5.64 -2.63 -2.66
N ALA A 37 -4.90 -1.54 -2.43
CA ALA A 37 -3.46 -1.50 -2.69
C ALA A 37 -2.73 -2.53 -1.83
N MET A 38 -3.09 -2.65 -0.56
CA MET A 38 -2.51 -3.64 0.34
C MET A 38 -2.77 -5.07 -0.18
N LYS A 39 -4.00 -5.35 -0.62
CA LYS A 39 -4.34 -6.65 -1.21
C LYS A 39 -3.50 -6.96 -2.43
N LYS A 40 -3.30 -5.97 -3.31
CA LYS A 40 -2.45 -6.15 -4.50
C LYS A 40 -1.03 -6.51 -4.13
N VAL A 41 -0.45 -5.82 -3.16
CA VAL A 41 0.90 -6.12 -2.68
C VAL A 41 0.96 -7.52 -2.10
N CYS A 42 -0.02 -7.90 -1.29
CA CYS A 42 -0.09 -9.23 -0.70
C CYS A 42 -0.14 -10.34 -1.75
N ILE A 43 -0.98 -10.18 -2.76
CA ILE A 43 -1.11 -11.14 -3.85
C ILE A 43 0.22 -11.27 -4.60
N LYS A 44 0.83 -10.14 -4.94
CA LYS A 44 2.10 -10.13 -5.67
C LYS A 44 3.24 -10.79 -4.90
N ARG A 45 3.24 -10.65 -3.58
CA ARG A 45 4.29 -11.15 -2.71
C ARG A 45 3.99 -12.51 -2.08
N GLY A 46 2.77 -13.01 -2.24
CA GLY A 46 2.36 -14.26 -1.61
C GLY A 46 2.14 -14.13 -0.11
N TRP A 47 1.81 -12.93 0.36
CA TRP A 47 1.52 -12.68 1.77
C TRP A 47 0.02 -12.67 2.05
N LYS A 48 -0.34 -12.94 3.30
CA LYS A 48 -1.69 -12.65 3.80
C LYS A 48 -1.70 -11.24 4.38
N PRO A 49 -2.83 -10.50 4.33
CA PRO A 49 -2.90 -9.16 4.92
C PRO A 49 -2.46 -9.12 6.39
N SER A 50 -2.81 -10.14 7.17
CA SER A 50 -2.39 -10.24 8.58
C SER A 50 -0.87 -10.34 8.72
N GLU A 51 -0.21 -11.03 7.80
CA GLU A 51 1.26 -11.14 7.81
C GLU A 51 1.90 -9.80 7.52
N MET A 52 1.35 -9.05 6.56
CA MET A 52 1.85 -7.72 6.21
C MET A 52 1.77 -6.77 7.40
N VAL A 53 0.65 -6.81 8.14
CA VAL A 53 0.49 -6.00 9.34
C VAL A 53 1.46 -6.41 10.43
N LYS A 54 1.67 -7.72 10.62
CA LYS A 54 2.65 -8.22 11.60
C LYS A 54 4.08 -7.82 11.30
N MET A 55 4.42 -7.67 10.02
CA MET A 55 5.74 -7.18 9.61
C MET A 55 5.92 -5.68 9.87
N GLY A 56 4.84 -4.98 10.22
CA GLY A 56 4.93 -3.56 10.54
C GLY A 56 4.55 -2.60 9.42
N TYR A 57 4.04 -3.08 8.31
CA TYR A 57 3.60 -2.26 7.17
C TYR A 57 2.27 -1.58 7.47
N THR A 58 2.25 -0.68 8.45
CA THR A 58 1.04 -0.01 8.90
C THR A 58 0.93 1.44 8.44
N THR A 59 1.98 1.96 7.83
CA THR A 59 2.04 3.33 7.33
C THR A 59 2.13 3.30 5.81
N TRP A 60 1.42 4.21 5.15
CA TRP A 60 1.48 4.32 3.69
C TRP A 60 1.49 5.77 3.24
N LYS A 61 2.00 5.97 2.03
CA LYS A 61 1.96 7.24 1.32
C LYS A 61 1.51 6.99 -0.10
N CYS A 62 0.92 7.98 -0.73
CA CYS A 62 0.56 7.87 -2.14
C CYS A 62 1.01 9.09 -2.92
N ARG A 63 1.23 8.90 -4.22
CA ARG A 63 1.55 9.96 -5.16
C ARG A 63 0.99 9.61 -6.53
N ARG A 64 0.75 10.60 -7.36
CA ARG A 64 0.31 10.35 -8.73
C ARG A 64 1.42 9.64 -9.49
N ALA A 65 1.02 8.62 -10.23
CA ALA A 65 1.93 7.77 -11.01
C ALA A 65 1.80 8.00 -12.52
N GLU A 66 1.12 9.08 -12.91
CA GLU A 66 0.94 9.45 -14.32
C GLU A 66 1.95 10.50 -14.73
#